data_fbc0a274282ea4b1482b2cb102ff1bcb
#
_entry.id   fbc0a274282ea4b1482b2cb102ff1bcb
#
_cell.length_a   1.000
_cell.length_b   1.000
_cell.length_c   1.000
_cell.angle_alpha   90.00
_cell.angle_beta   90.00
_cell.angle_gamma   90.00
#
_symmetry.space_group_name_H-M   'P 1'
#
loop_
_entity.id
_entity.type
_entity.pdbx_description
1 polymer ?
#
loop_
_entity_poly.entity_id
_entity_poly.type
_entity_poly.pdbx_seq_one_letter_code
_entity_poly.pdbx_strand_id
1 'polypeptide(L)'
;FNIILIMNHLLTTRMEISEIASQSKEIHQWIVEKRRTIHRHPELMYEEFETSKLVQNTLKELKIPYKKDIAITGVVGTIGNGNAPCIALRADMDALPIHEETDIDFKSEIDGKMHACGHDCHTAMLLGAARVLKENEHKINGTIKLIFQPAEEGGAGGKMMREQGVLLEPKVQQIFALHVAGTIPVGTLASKEGTLLAATSSIKILVKGKGGHAAAPHHTNDPVVTGSKIVVELQTLVSRELNPLEPGVISITMANAGSAFNVIPSTMELQGTIRSLTIEGVSNLQKRVKEVAQSIALANRCEAEVSFPGNDYPPTINDAGCWQLGKSAAKEILGEENLIEMPDPIMGGEDFAYYTEEVPGCFSFLGVGNPDIDAIYDVHHPMFKVDETALSLGTAIHVNTALKALENLN
;
A
#
# COMPACT_ATOMS: atom_id res chain seq x y z
N PHE A 1 48.90 -2.89 -24.43
CA PHE A 1 48.27 -1.53 -24.40
C PHE A 1 46.77 -1.56 -24.69
N ASN A 2 46.29 -2.46 -25.59
CA ASN A 2 44.86 -2.53 -25.93
C ASN A 2 43.95 -3.20 -24.86
N ILE A 3 44.48 -4.06 -23.99
CA ILE A 3 43.71 -4.74 -22.95
C ILE A 3 43.37 -3.80 -21.80
N ILE A 4 44.25 -2.88 -21.46
CA ILE A 4 44.03 -1.87 -20.41
C ILE A 4 43.00 -0.80 -20.84
N LEU A 5 42.95 -0.47 -22.14
CA LEU A 5 41.95 0.46 -22.69
C LEU A 5 40.56 -0.18 -22.76
N ILE A 6 40.45 -1.49 -23.01
CA ILE A 6 39.19 -2.23 -23.03
C ILE A 6 38.66 -2.43 -21.59
N MET A 7 39.57 -2.70 -20.64
CA MET A 7 39.16 -2.77 -19.20
C MET A 7 38.74 -1.41 -18.64
N ASN A 8 39.33 -0.30 -19.06
CA ASN A 8 38.89 1.04 -18.68
C ASN A 8 37.59 1.48 -19.37
N HIS A 9 37.19 0.90 -20.50
CA HIS A 9 35.90 1.18 -21.15
C HIS A 9 34.74 0.34 -20.60
N LEU A 10 35.03 -0.75 -19.84
CA LEU A 10 34.05 -1.57 -19.11
C LEU A 10 33.85 -1.11 -17.67
N LEU A 11 34.61 -0.11 -17.19
CA LEU A 11 34.58 0.34 -15.78
C LEU A 11 33.82 1.64 -15.53
N THR A 12 33.04 2.15 -16.47
CA THR A 12 32.37 3.44 -16.27
C THR A 12 30.93 3.48 -16.77
N THR A 13 30.02 2.81 -16.09
CA THR A 13 28.59 2.99 -16.45
C THR A 13 27.64 3.09 -15.27
N ARG A 14 28.07 2.95 -14.04
CA ARG A 14 27.20 3.18 -12.90
C ARG A 14 27.28 4.62 -12.41
N MET A 15 26.16 5.19 -11.98
CA MET A 15 26.17 6.45 -11.23
C MET A 15 26.85 6.23 -9.86
N GLU A 16 27.72 7.17 -9.49
CA GLU A 16 28.29 7.20 -8.15
C GLU A 16 27.21 7.58 -7.11
N ILE A 17 27.32 7.04 -5.91
CA ILE A 17 26.34 7.30 -4.84
C ILE A 17 26.23 8.80 -4.51
N SER A 18 27.36 9.50 -4.50
CA SER A 18 27.42 10.96 -4.33
C SER A 18 26.69 11.73 -5.44
N GLU A 19 26.73 11.23 -6.67
CA GLU A 19 26.02 11.77 -7.83
C GLU A 19 24.50 11.57 -7.67
N ILE A 20 24.05 10.38 -7.27
CA ILE A 20 22.63 10.09 -6.99
C ILE A 20 22.09 10.99 -5.90
N ALA A 21 22.80 11.09 -4.77
CA ALA A 21 22.40 11.92 -3.64
C ALA A 21 22.36 13.41 -4.02
N SER A 22 23.39 13.91 -4.75
CA SER A 22 23.44 15.29 -5.19
C SER A 22 22.30 15.65 -6.14
N GLN A 23 22.09 14.87 -7.21
CA GLN A 23 21.02 15.12 -8.17
C GLN A 23 19.64 15.04 -7.54
N SER A 24 19.38 14.06 -6.66
CA SER A 24 18.12 13.98 -5.93
C SER A 24 17.87 15.17 -5.03
N LYS A 25 18.91 15.71 -4.39
CA LYS A 25 18.84 16.90 -3.57
C LYS A 25 18.63 18.18 -4.40
N GLU A 26 19.30 18.30 -5.55
CA GLU A 26 19.18 19.44 -6.45
C GLU A 26 17.75 19.63 -6.98
N ILE A 27 17.02 18.51 -7.19
CA ILE A 27 15.63 18.56 -7.64
C ILE A 27 14.60 18.53 -6.50
N HIS A 28 15.05 18.64 -5.24
CA HIS A 28 14.16 18.54 -4.06
C HIS A 28 12.95 19.48 -4.16
N GLN A 29 13.15 20.76 -4.46
CA GLN A 29 12.05 21.71 -4.56
C GLN A 29 11.04 21.32 -5.65
N TRP A 30 11.50 20.79 -6.76
CA TRP A 30 10.63 20.29 -7.83
C TRP A 30 9.80 19.08 -7.38
N ILE A 31 10.38 18.16 -6.57
CA ILE A 31 9.64 17.02 -5.99
C ILE A 31 8.59 17.53 -5.01
N VAL A 32 8.93 18.47 -4.14
CA VAL A 32 8.01 19.13 -3.19
C VAL A 32 6.83 19.78 -3.93
N GLU A 33 7.08 20.49 -5.02
CA GLU A 33 6.03 21.11 -5.83
C GLU A 33 5.06 20.08 -6.43
N LYS A 34 5.58 18.94 -6.94
CA LYS A 34 4.75 17.85 -7.43
C LYS A 34 3.90 17.26 -6.31
N ARG A 35 4.49 16.92 -5.17
CA ARG A 35 3.79 16.43 -3.98
C ARG A 35 2.68 17.39 -3.56
N ARG A 36 2.97 18.67 -3.36
CA ARG A 36 2.01 19.67 -2.89
C ARG A 36 0.88 19.92 -3.90
N THR A 37 1.13 19.78 -5.20
CA THR A 37 0.10 19.86 -6.23
C THR A 37 -0.90 18.71 -6.10
N ILE A 38 -0.41 17.49 -5.89
CA ILE A 38 -1.25 16.29 -5.68
C ILE A 38 -2.01 16.44 -4.35
N HIS A 39 -1.33 16.85 -3.27
CA HIS A 39 -1.90 16.98 -1.94
C HIS A 39 -3.09 17.95 -1.86
N ARG A 40 -3.04 19.07 -2.60
CA ARG A 40 -4.15 20.04 -2.67
C ARG A 40 -5.40 19.49 -3.35
N HIS A 41 -5.25 18.53 -4.26
CA HIS A 41 -6.34 18.00 -5.09
C HIS A 41 -6.44 16.47 -4.93
N PRO A 42 -6.75 15.98 -3.71
CA PRO A 42 -6.82 14.55 -3.45
C PRO A 42 -8.02 13.93 -4.17
N GLU A 43 -7.76 12.81 -4.83
CA GLU A 43 -8.75 12.03 -5.56
C GLU A 43 -8.84 10.63 -4.96
N LEU A 44 -10.05 10.11 -4.81
CA LEU A 44 -10.27 8.78 -4.24
C LEU A 44 -9.95 7.68 -5.26
N MET A 45 -9.87 6.45 -4.76
CA MET A 45 -9.61 5.26 -5.56
C MET A 45 -10.41 5.24 -6.88
N TYR A 46 -9.72 5.01 -7.99
CA TYR A 46 -10.26 5.02 -9.37
C TYR A 46 -10.80 6.38 -9.87
N GLU A 47 -10.65 7.45 -9.09
CA GLU A 47 -11.00 8.83 -9.49
C GLU A 47 -9.74 9.71 -9.68
N GLU A 48 -8.53 9.15 -9.67
CA GLU A 48 -7.23 9.85 -9.69
C GLU A 48 -6.90 10.41 -11.10
N PHE A 49 -7.87 11.09 -11.74
CA PHE A 49 -7.71 11.55 -13.13
C PHE A 49 -6.73 12.71 -13.27
N GLU A 50 -6.76 13.70 -12.38
CA GLU A 50 -5.83 14.85 -12.44
C GLU A 50 -4.45 14.43 -11.95
N THR A 51 -4.35 13.56 -10.94
CA THR A 51 -3.09 12.95 -10.49
C THR A 51 -2.45 12.15 -11.63
N SER A 52 -3.21 11.28 -12.28
CA SER A 52 -2.77 10.53 -13.48
C SER A 52 -2.29 11.46 -14.58
N LYS A 53 -3.01 12.54 -14.84
CA LYS A 53 -2.65 13.54 -15.85
C LYS A 53 -1.38 14.31 -15.50
N LEU A 54 -1.17 14.65 -14.20
CA LEU A 54 0.08 15.24 -13.72
C LEU A 54 1.26 14.30 -13.98
N VAL A 55 1.10 13.00 -13.68
CA VAL A 55 2.11 11.97 -13.95
C VAL A 55 2.41 11.89 -15.45
N GLN A 56 1.37 11.76 -16.30
CA GLN A 56 1.50 11.70 -17.76
C GLN A 56 2.24 12.92 -18.33
N ASN A 57 1.85 14.13 -17.91
CA ASN A 57 2.48 15.37 -18.36
C ASN A 57 3.95 15.42 -17.92
N THR A 58 4.27 15.02 -16.69
CA THR A 58 5.63 14.99 -16.18
C THR A 58 6.49 13.97 -16.96
N LEU A 59 5.99 12.76 -17.21
CA LEU A 59 6.70 11.77 -18.02
C LEU A 59 6.93 12.27 -19.46
N LYS A 60 5.93 12.94 -20.04
CA LYS A 60 6.05 13.55 -21.38
C LYS A 60 7.11 14.66 -21.42
N GLU A 61 7.14 15.56 -20.43
CA GLU A 61 8.15 16.62 -20.28
C GLU A 61 9.56 16.02 -20.19
N LEU A 62 9.72 14.93 -19.42
CA LEU A 62 10.95 14.19 -19.26
C LEU A 62 11.29 13.32 -20.48
N LYS A 63 10.43 13.25 -21.51
CA LYS A 63 10.58 12.38 -22.68
C LYS A 63 10.69 10.90 -22.32
N ILE A 64 9.96 10.47 -21.31
CA ILE A 64 9.84 9.06 -20.90
C ILE A 64 8.61 8.46 -21.61
N PRO A 65 8.77 7.39 -22.41
CA PRO A 65 7.65 6.66 -22.97
C PRO A 65 6.76 6.09 -21.86
N TYR A 66 5.43 6.16 -22.03
CA TYR A 66 4.51 5.61 -21.04
C TYR A 66 3.24 5.02 -21.68
N LYS A 67 2.62 4.08 -20.96
CA LYS A 67 1.26 3.58 -21.19
C LYS A 67 0.37 4.18 -20.11
N LYS A 68 -0.88 4.49 -20.44
CA LYS A 68 -1.87 5.09 -19.56
C LYS A 68 -3.17 4.30 -19.57
N ASP A 69 -4.13 4.74 -18.76
CA ASP A 69 -5.46 4.16 -18.64
C ASP A 69 -5.41 2.66 -18.24
N ILE A 70 -4.35 2.26 -17.51
CA ILE A 70 -4.18 0.92 -16.96
C ILE A 70 -4.87 0.91 -15.58
N ALA A 71 -5.72 -0.07 -15.32
CA ALA A 71 -6.57 -0.06 -14.13
C ALA A 71 -7.28 1.31 -13.96
N ILE A 72 -7.86 1.84 -15.05
CA ILE A 72 -8.61 3.09 -15.17
C ILE A 72 -7.69 4.33 -15.21
N THR A 73 -6.98 4.66 -14.15
CA THR A 73 -6.19 5.89 -14.03
C THR A 73 -4.69 5.64 -13.97
N GLY A 74 -4.26 4.39 -13.87
CA GLY A 74 -2.85 4.01 -13.73
C GLY A 74 -1.98 4.34 -14.95
N VAL A 75 -0.70 4.58 -14.67
CA VAL A 75 0.31 4.93 -15.67
C VAL A 75 1.56 4.09 -15.47
N VAL A 76 2.17 3.61 -16.56
CA VAL A 76 3.45 2.89 -16.53
C VAL A 76 4.44 3.57 -17.44
N GLY A 77 5.45 4.23 -16.88
CA GLY A 77 6.61 4.77 -17.59
C GLY A 77 7.67 3.70 -17.83
N THR A 78 8.49 3.89 -18.86
CA THR A 78 9.60 2.97 -19.17
C THR A 78 10.87 3.74 -19.48
N ILE A 79 11.98 3.40 -18.79
CA ILE A 79 13.31 3.97 -18.98
C ILE A 79 14.29 2.86 -19.33
N GLY A 80 15.27 3.13 -20.17
CA GLY A 80 16.30 2.20 -20.60
C GLY A 80 16.06 1.64 -21.99
N ASN A 81 16.67 0.50 -22.30
CA ASN A 81 16.74 -0.03 -23.65
C ASN A 81 15.53 -0.87 -24.10
N GLY A 82 14.54 -1.07 -23.24
CA GLY A 82 13.34 -1.86 -23.52
C GLY A 82 13.52 -3.38 -23.46
N ASN A 83 14.69 -3.87 -23.04
CA ASN A 83 15.01 -5.30 -22.95
C ASN A 83 15.26 -5.74 -21.52
N ALA A 84 15.43 -7.06 -21.32
CA ALA A 84 15.91 -7.61 -20.05
C ALA A 84 17.38 -7.23 -19.80
N PRO A 85 17.79 -7.17 -18.51
CA PRO A 85 16.97 -7.33 -17.32
C PRO A 85 15.98 -6.18 -17.13
N CYS A 86 14.84 -6.47 -16.52
CA CYS A 86 13.81 -5.48 -16.24
C CYS A 86 13.40 -5.53 -14.77
N ILE A 87 13.36 -4.35 -14.13
CA ILE A 87 12.84 -4.17 -12.79
C ILE A 87 11.68 -3.17 -12.80
N ALA A 88 10.91 -3.13 -11.71
CA ALA A 88 9.88 -2.14 -11.52
C ALA A 88 10.03 -1.39 -10.19
N LEU A 89 9.68 -0.10 -10.22
CA LEU A 89 9.45 0.73 -9.04
C LEU A 89 7.97 1.10 -9.02
N ARG A 90 7.31 1.01 -7.86
CA ARG A 90 5.88 1.29 -7.71
C ARG A 90 5.64 2.45 -6.75
N ALA A 91 4.68 3.29 -7.09
CA ALA A 91 4.02 4.24 -6.20
C ALA A 91 2.51 4.18 -6.43
N ASP A 92 1.74 4.24 -5.36
CA ASP A 92 0.29 4.43 -5.37
C ASP A 92 -0.08 5.91 -5.52
N MET A 93 -1.37 6.21 -5.85
CA MET A 93 -1.80 7.56 -6.21
C MET A 93 -3.06 8.04 -5.49
N ASP A 94 -3.86 7.15 -4.93
CA ASP A 94 -5.18 7.48 -4.38
C ASP A 94 -5.12 8.13 -3.00
N ALA A 95 -6.19 8.87 -2.68
CA ALA A 95 -6.41 9.54 -1.40
C ALA A 95 -7.55 8.90 -0.63
N LEU A 96 -7.77 9.36 0.60
CA LEU A 96 -8.77 8.87 1.53
C LEU A 96 -9.94 9.85 1.73
N PRO A 97 -11.15 9.35 2.03
CA PRO A 97 -12.31 10.19 2.38
C PRO A 97 -12.21 10.70 3.83
N ILE A 98 -11.18 11.48 4.12
CA ILE A 98 -10.86 12.06 5.43
C ILE A 98 -10.83 13.58 5.30
N HIS A 99 -11.48 14.29 6.21
CA HIS A 99 -11.37 15.76 6.29
C HIS A 99 -10.01 16.11 6.91
N GLU A 100 -9.22 16.91 6.19
CA GLU A 100 -7.89 17.32 6.66
C GLU A 100 -7.99 18.42 7.71
N GLU A 101 -7.39 18.18 8.88
CA GLU A 101 -7.37 19.09 10.03
C GLU A 101 -5.99 19.77 10.22
N THR A 102 -5.04 19.57 9.30
CA THR A 102 -3.71 20.19 9.40
C THR A 102 -3.75 21.70 9.20
N ASP A 103 -2.67 22.37 9.61
CA ASP A 103 -2.45 23.81 9.48
C ASP A 103 -1.46 24.19 8.35
N ILE A 104 -1.16 23.25 7.44
CA ILE A 104 -0.19 23.50 6.36
C ILE A 104 -0.78 24.38 5.25
N ASP A 105 0.05 25.21 4.63
CA ASP A 105 -0.34 26.17 3.58
C ASP A 105 -0.85 25.51 2.28
N PHE A 106 -0.58 24.22 2.11
CA PHE A 106 -0.94 23.43 0.92
C PHE A 106 -1.89 22.29 1.25
N LYS A 107 -2.67 22.39 2.34
CA LYS A 107 -3.65 21.40 2.68
C LYS A 107 -4.68 21.18 1.57
N SER A 108 -5.42 20.09 1.65
CA SER A 108 -6.47 19.73 0.70
C SER A 108 -7.43 20.90 0.44
N GLU A 109 -7.68 21.20 -0.83
CA GLU A 109 -8.70 22.16 -1.28
C GLU A 109 -10.06 21.47 -1.52
N ILE A 110 -10.13 20.14 -1.33
CA ILE A 110 -11.32 19.31 -1.51
C ILE A 110 -11.82 18.83 -0.16
N ASP A 111 -12.92 19.40 0.29
CA ASP A 111 -13.51 19.05 1.60
C ASP A 111 -13.83 17.54 1.68
N GLY A 112 -13.47 16.93 2.82
CA GLY A 112 -13.70 15.52 3.08
C GLY A 112 -12.76 14.56 2.34
N LYS A 113 -11.71 15.05 1.64
CA LYS A 113 -10.67 14.21 1.03
C LYS A 113 -9.28 14.67 1.44
N MET A 114 -8.37 13.73 1.69
CA MET A 114 -6.99 14.00 2.11
C MET A 114 -6.05 12.87 1.67
N HIS A 115 -4.82 13.22 1.30
CA HIS A 115 -3.72 12.26 1.19
C HIS A 115 -3.18 11.87 2.58
N ALA A 116 -4.04 11.24 3.38
CA ALA A 116 -3.72 10.84 4.74
C ALA A 116 -2.86 9.58 4.84
N CYS A 117 -2.61 8.87 3.72
CA CYS A 117 -1.68 7.74 3.64
C CYS A 117 -0.33 8.11 3.00
N GLY A 118 -0.20 9.33 2.46
CA GLY A 118 1.07 9.82 1.89
C GLY A 118 1.36 9.37 0.47
N HIS A 119 0.35 8.91 -0.29
CA HIS A 119 0.52 8.49 -1.69
C HIS A 119 0.95 9.64 -2.61
N ASP A 120 0.65 10.88 -2.24
CA ASP A 120 1.21 12.09 -2.84
C ASP A 120 2.75 12.14 -2.74
N CYS A 121 3.31 11.71 -1.60
CA CYS A 121 4.75 11.58 -1.41
C CYS A 121 5.33 10.45 -2.26
N HIS A 122 4.67 9.28 -2.29
CA HIS A 122 5.12 8.13 -3.07
C HIS A 122 5.19 8.47 -4.57
N THR A 123 4.11 9.04 -5.11
CA THR A 123 4.06 9.51 -6.50
C THR A 123 5.13 10.56 -6.80
N ALA A 124 5.33 11.55 -5.91
CA ALA A 124 6.34 12.58 -6.11
C ALA A 124 7.77 12.05 -6.05
N MET A 125 8.08 11.13 -5.13
CA MET A 125 9.39 10.47 -5.03
C MET A 125 9.69 9.65 -6.28
N LEU A 126 8.70 8.91 -6.81
CA LEU A 126 8.88 8.12 -8.02
C LEU A 126 9.03 8.99 -9.26
N LEU A 127 8.35 10.14 -9.34
CA LEU A 127 8.59 11.15 -10.39
C LEU A 127 10.01 11.75 -10.27
N GLY A 128 10.49 12.00 -9.05
CA GLY A 128 11.86 12.40 -8.80
C GLY A 128 12.87 11.37 -9.31
N ALA A 129 12.65 10.10 -8.99
CA ALA A 129 13.47 8.99 -9.49
C ALA A 129 13.42 8.88 -11.02
N ALA A 130 12.24 9.05 -11.61
CA ALA A 130 12.05 9.10 -13.06
C ALA A 130 12.95 10.14 -13.72
N ARG A 131 13.01 11.35 -13.15
CA ARG A 131 13.84 12.44 -13.66
C ARG A 131 15.32 12.12 -13.57
N VAL A 132 15.82 11.71 -12.40
CA VAL A 132 17.25 11.38 -12.22
C VAL A 132 17.66 10.21 -13.11
N LEU A 133 16.86 9.15 -13.18
CA LEU A 133 17.13 7.99 -14.03
C LEU A 133 17.13 8.37 -15.52
N LYS A 134 16.20 9.23 -15.97
CA LYS A 134 16.13 9.66 -17.35
C LYS A 134 17.31 10.52 -17.76
N GLU A 135 17.75 11.43 -16.93
CA GLU A 135 18.94 12.26 -17.16
C GLU A 135 20.21 11.40 -17.29
N ASN A 136 20.22 10.20 -16.68
CA ASN A 136 21.32 9.24 -16.70
C ASN A 136 21.00 7.95 -17.48
N GLU A 137 20.01 7.97 -18.36
CA GLU A 137 19.54 6.78 -19.09
C GLU A 137 20.65 6.04 -19.85
N HIS A 138 21.67 6.77 -20.32
CA HIS A 138 22.83 6.20 -21.02
C HIS A 138 23.71 5.30 -20.14
N LYS A 139 23.55 5.37 -18.80
CA LYS A 139 24.23 4.50 -17.82
C LYS A 139 23.39 3.27 -17.43
N ILE A 140 22.16 3.15 -17.94
CA ILE A 140 21.23 2.06 -17.59
C ILE A 140 21.38 0.91 -18.57
N ASN A 141 21.78 -0.25 -18.04
CA ASN A 141 21.84 -1.49 -18.82
C ASN A 141 20.63 -2.37 -18.46
N GLY A 142 19.57 -2.29 -19.23
CA GLY A 142 18.29 -2.96 -19.00
C GLY A 142 17.11 -1.99 -19.04
N THR A 143 16.05 -2.34 -18.34
CA THR A 143 14.79 -1.60 -18.34
C THR A 143 14.27 -1.36 -16.93
N ILE A 144 13.78 -0.16 -16.66
CA ILE A 144 13.11 0.22 -15.42
C ILE A 144 11.67 0.61 -15.77
N LYS A 145 10.69 -0.09 -15.22
CA LYS A 145 9.29 0.29 -15.26
C LYS A 145 8.94 1.14 -14.04
N LEU A 146 8.26 2.25 -14.27
CA LEU A 146 7.75 3.15 -13.25
C LEU A 146 6.24 2.96 -13.19
N ILE A 147 5.75 2.27 -12.16
CA ILE A 147 4.34 1.92 -12.01
C ILE A 147 3.69 2.94 -11.06
N PHE A 148 2.84 3.80 -11.62
CA PHE A 148 1.97 4.70 -10.87
C PHE A 148 0.60 4.05 -10.77
N GLN A 149 0.29 3.53 -9.59
CA GLN A 149 -0.83 2.63 -9.36
C GLN A 149 -2.00 3.37 -8.71
N PRO A 150 -3.24 3.22 -9.23
CA PRO A 150 -4.45 3.71 -8.58
C PRO A 150 -4.95 2.77 -7.50
N ALA A 151 -5.87 3.26 -6.67
CA ALA A 151 -6.82 2.48 -5.87
C ALA A 151 -6.18 1.42 -4.95
N GLU A 152 -5.13 1.80 -4.20
CA GLU A 152 -4.55 0.95 -3.16
C GLU A 152 -5.53 0.77 -2.00
N GLU A 153 -6.25 1.82 -1.58
CA GLU A 153 -7.11 1.91 -0.41
C GLU A 153 -8.44 1.13 -0.58
N GLY A 154 -8.32 -0.19 -0.71
CA GLY A 154 -9.45 -1.12 -0.83
C GLY A 154 -9.92 -1.42 -2.26
N GLY A 155 -9.42 -0.72 -3.26
CA GLY A 155 -9.79 -0.91 -4.67
C GLY A 155 -9.05 -2.05 -5.37
N ALA A 156 -7.90 -2.50 -4.82
CA ALA A 156 -7.02 -3.50 -5.42
C ALA A 156 -6.53 -3.12 -6.83
N GLY A 157 -6.12 -1.86 -7.01
CA GLY A 157 -5.54 -1.38 -8.26
C GLY A 157 -4.31 -2.17 -8.68
N GLY A 158 -3.49 -2.62 -7.72
CA GLY A 158 -2.35 -3.49 -7.96
C GLY A 158 -2.74 -4.83 -8.61
N LYS A 159 -3.84 -5.45 -8.15
CA LYS A 159 -4.40 -6.66 -8.77
C LYS A 159 -4.78 -6.40 -10.22
N MET A 160 -5.55 -5.33 -10.46
CA MET A 160 -6.03 -4.99 -11.80
C MET A 160 -4.86 -4.65 -12.74
N MET A 161 -3.86 -3.90 -12.28
CA MET A 161 -2.66 -3.61 -13.07
C MET A 161 -1.87 -4.89 -13.41
N ARG A 162 -1.71 -5.79 -12.44
CA ARG A 162 -1.08 -7.10 -12.65
C ARG A 162 -1.84 -7.91 -13.72
N GLU A 163 -3.16 -8.03 -13.61
CA GLU A 163 -4.01 -8.75 -14.54
C GLU A 163 -3.97 -8.13 -15.96
N GLN A 164 -3.74 -6.82 -16.06
CA GLN A 164 -3.53 -6.12 -17.34
C GLN A 164 -2.10 -6.19 -17.85
N GLY A 165 -1.23 -7.01 -17.21
CA GLY A 165 0.07 -7.38 -17.72
C GLY A 165 1.18 -6.34 -17.53
N VAL A 166 1.12 -5.46 -16.53
CA VAL A 166 2.17 -4.45 -16.29
C VAL A 166 3.54 -5.07 -15.98
N LEU A 167 3.57 -6.32 -15.50
CA LEU A 167 4.80 -7.07 -15.23
C LEU A 167 5.36 -7.77 -16.47
N LEU A 168 4.67 -7.70 -17.61
CA LEU A 168 5.06 -8.33 -18.87
C LEU A 168 5.62 -7.30 -19.86
N GLU A 169 6.38 -7.75 -20.85
CA GLU A 169 6.84 -6.98 -22.04
C GLU A 169 7.55 -5.63 -21.76
N PRO A 170 8.81 -5.65 -21.29
CA PRO A 170 9.61 -6.81 -20.92
C PRO A 170 9.18 -7.37 -19.57
N LYS A 171 9.44 -8.66 -19.34
CA LYS A 171 9.08 -9.31 -18.06
C LYS A 171 9.87 -8.68 -16.92
N VAL A 172 9.17 -8.17 -15.93
CA VAL A 172 9.75 -7.68 -14.67
C VAL A 172 10.33 -8.86 -13.89
N GLN A 173 11.54 -8.72 -13.38
CA GLN A 173 12.26 -9.74 -12.62
C GLN A 173 12.31 -9.42 -11.13
N GLN A 174 12.23 -8.14 -10.77
CA GLN A 174 12.15 -7.68 -9.38
C GLN A 174 11.31 -6.40 -9.31
N ILE A 175 10.59 -6.19 -8.20
CA ILE A 175 9.77 -5.00 -7.98
C ILE A 175 10.02 -4.41 -6.58
N PHE A 176 10.05 -3.09 -6.49
CA PHE A 176 10.31 -2.37 -5.24
C PHE A 176 9.31 -1.23 -5.04
N ALA A 177 8.93 -1.01 -3.77
CA ALA A 177 8.10 0.12 -3.37
C ALA A 177 8.58 0.72 -2.05
N LEU A 178 8.35 2.02 -1.88
CA LEU A 178 8.52 2.74 -0.62
C LEU A 178 7.16 3.26 -0.16
N HIS A 179 6.90 3.15 1.12
CA HIS A 179 5.75 3.75 1.78
C HIS A 179 6.22 4.68 2.90
N VAL A 180 5.65 5.84 3.04
CA VAL A 180 5.98 6.75 4.13
C VAL A 180 5.39 6.28 5.46
N ALA A 181 6.09 6.50 6.57
CA ALA A 181 5.64 6.13 7.91
C ALA A 181 5.82 7.31 8.87
N GLY A 182 4.71 7.86 9.38
CA GLY A 182 4.71 9.03 10.27
C GLY A 182 5.29 8.76 11.65
N THR A 183 5.25 7.52 12.11
CA THR A 183 5.79 7.09 13.41
C THR A 183 7.27 6.76 13.39
N ILE A 184 7.90 6.70 12.21
CA ILE A 184 9.32 6.44 12.03
C ILE A 184 10.05 7.78 11.79
N PRO A 185 11.17 8.06 12.47
CA PRO A 185 11.91 9.31 12.28
C PRO A 185 12.33 9.53 10.81
N VAL A 186 12.26 10.78 10.36
CA VAL A 186 12.72 11.18 9.02
C VAL A 186 14.16 10.74 8.77
N GLY A 187 14.42 10.25 7.55
CA GLY A 187 15.75 9.76 7.17
C GLY A 187 16.06 8.34 7.61
N THR A 188 15.06 7.60 8.08
CA THR A 188 15.18 6.18 8.47
C THR A 188 14.44 5.29 7.47
N LEU A 189 14.98 4.11 7.15
CA LEU A 189 14.28 3.06 6.39
C LEU A 189 14.03 1.85 7.28
N ALA A 190 12.80 1.35 7.27
CA ALA A 190 12.40 0.16 8.03
C ALA A 190 11.76 -0.90 7.11
N SER A 191 12.17 -2.16 7.26
CA SER A 191 11.52 -3.30 6.62
C SER A 191 12.04 -4.60 7.21
N LYS A 192 11.67 -5.75 6.61
CA LYS A 192 12.17 -7.09 6.97
C LYS A 192 12.01 -8.06 5.81
N GLU A 193 12.72 -9.15 5.84
CA GLU A 193 12.45 -10.30 4.95
C GLU A 193 11.20 -11.08 5.38
N GLY A 194 10.60 -11.80 4.45
CA GLY A 194 9.40 -12.58 4.69
C GLY A 194 8.14 -11.70 4.83
N THR A 195 7.15 -12.19 5.55
CA THR A 195 5.88 -11.48 5.72
C THR A 195 6.09 -10.17 6.46
N LEU A 196 5.74 -9.05 5.80
CA LEU A 196 5.81 -7.70 6.34
C LEU A 196 4.41 -7.20 6.73
N LEU A 197 3.41 -7.42 5.87
CA LEU A 197 2.03 -6.96 6.05
C LEU A 197 1.06 -8.14 5.93
N ALA A 198 -0.09 -8.02 6.62
CA ALA A 198 -1.06 -9.10 6.72
C ALA A 198 -1.89 -9.27 5.43
N ALA A 199 -2.37 -10.48 5.22
CA ALA A 199 -3.52 -10.75 4.38
C ALA A 199 -4.79 -10.20 5.02
N THR A 200 -5.70 -9.68 4.20
CA THR A 200 -6.91 -8.99 4.66
C THR A 200 -8.17 -9.52 3.98
N SER A 201 -9.28 -9.49 4.72
CA SER A 201 -10.61 -9.71 4.16
C SER A 201 -11.65 -8.86 4.88
N SER A 202 -12.71 -8.47 4.18
CA SER A 202 -13.89 -7.83 4.79
C SER A 202 -14.90 -8.88 5.23
N ILE A 203 -15.73 -8.55 6.22
CA ILE A 203 -16.86 -9.37 6.68
C ILE A 203 -18.14 -8.57 6.53
N LYS A 204 -19.17 -9.21 5.99
CA LYS A 204 -20.55 -8.73 6.04
C LYS A 204 -21.46 -9.87 6.43
N ILE A 205 -22.24 -9.69 7.51
CA ILE A 205 -23.21 -10.65 8.03
C ILE A 205 -24.57 -9.97 8.10
N LEU A 206 -25.55 -10.49 7.37
CA LEU A 206 -26.93 -10.06 7.47
C LEU A 206 -27.73 -11.12 8.27
N VAL A 207 -28.08 -10.76 9.50
CA VAL A 207 -28.93 -11.59 10.35
C VAL A 207 -30.40 -11.26 10.05
N LYS A 208 -31.15 -12.26 9.62
CA LYS A 208 -32.57 -12.17 9.30
C LYS A 208 -33.39 -12.87 10.38
N GLY A 209 -34.34 -12.16 10.96
CA GLY A 209 -35.25 -12.64 11.96
C GLY A 209 -36.70 -12.30 11.63
N LYS A 210 -37.55 -12.21 12.66
CA LYS A 210 -38.93 -11.77 12.54
C LYS A 210 -39.17 -10.63 13.52
N GLY A 211 -39.39 -9.44 12.99
CA GLY A 211 -39.66 -8.24 13.78
C GLY A 211 -41.06 -8.25 14.40
N GLY A 212 -41.28 -7.30 15.32
CA GLY A 212 -42.59 -7.09 15.97
C GLY A 212 -42.55 -6.14 17.14
N HIS A 213 -43.62 -6.08 17.90
CA HIS A 213 -43.75 -5.20 19.06
C HIS A 213 -42.77 -5.62 20.18
N ALA A 214 -41.94 -4.69 20.67
CA ALA A 214 -40.92 -5.00 21.67
C ALA A 214 -41.45 -5.55 22.98
N ALA A 215 -42.70 -5.22 23.35
CA ALA A 215 -43.39 -5.79 24.52
C ALA A 215 -43.92 -7.21 24.34
N ALA A 216 -43.88 -7.76 23.08
CA ALA A 216 -44.34 -9.10 22.77
C ALA A 216 -43.23 -9.91 22.04
N PRO A 217 -42.00 -10.05 22.62
CA PRO A 217 -40.87 -10.66 21.98
C PRO A 217 -41.08 -12.14 21.65
N HIS A 218 -41.99 -12.84 22.33
CA HIS A 218 -42.35 -14.24 22.09
C HIS A 218 -43.04 -14.47 20.73
N HIS A 219 -43.47 -13.45 20.03
CA HIS A 219 -44.02 -13.48 18.66
C HIS A 219 -42.96 -13.19 17.60
N THR A 220 -41.74 -12.90 18.02
CA THR A 220 -40.62 -12.49 17.14
C THR A 220 -39.48 -13.51 17.12
N ASN A 221 -38.54 -13.35 16.22
CA ASN A 221 -37.19 -13.93 16.25
C ASN A 221 -36.23 -12.75 16.19
N ASP A 222 -35.63 -12.42 17.31
CA ASP A 222 -34.90 -11.16 17.48
C ASP A 222 -33.51 -11.19 16.82
N PRO A 223 -33.29 -10.45 15.73
CA PRO A 223 -31.97 -10.43 15.06
C PRO A 223 -30.94 -9.61 15.83
N VAL A 224 -31.39 -8.65 16.72
CA VAL A 224 -30.45 -7.85 17.52
C VAL A 224 -29.78 -8.70 18.59
N VAL A 225 -30.57 -9.51 19.32
CA VAL A 225 -30.02 -10.49 20.28
C VAL A 225 -29.13 -11.51 19.58
N THR A 226 -29.56 -12.01 18.42
CA THR A 226 -28.80 -13.00 17.62
C THR A 226 -27.48 -12.43 17.13
N GLY A 227 -27.49 -11.23 16.52
CA GLY A 227 -26.29 -10.59 16.03
C GLY A 227 -25.30 -10.24 17.14
N SER A 228 -25.81 -9.80 18.30
CA SER A 228 -24.96 -9.54 19.46
C SER A 228 -24.23 -10.79 19.95
N LYS A 229 -24.92 -11.96 19.96
CA LYS A 229 -24.27 -13.25 20.28
C LYS A 229 -23.23 -13.63 19.24
N ILE A 230 -23.50 -13.38 17.96
CA ILE A 230 -22.51 -13.62 16.87
C ILE A 230 -21.25 -12.77 17.12
N VAL A 231 -21.41 -11.47 17.39
CA VAL A 231 -20.25 -10.58 17.66
C VAL A 231 -19.37 -11.11 18.79
N VAL A 232 -19.98 -11.54 19.90
CA VAL A 232 -19.25 -12.06 21.06
C VAL A 232 -18.58 -13.39 20.74
N GLU A 233 -19.28 -14.32 20.08
CA GLU A 233 -18.75 -15.66 19.80
C GLU A 233 -17.63 -15.61 18.77
N LEU A 234 -17.67 -14.73 17.77
CA LEU A 234 -16.59 -14.57 16.80
C LEU A 234 -15.24 -14.24 17.46
N GLN A 235 -15.24 -13.62 18.67
CA GLN A 235 -13.99 -13.36 19.39
C GLN A 235 -13.31 -14.65 19.88
N THR A 236 -14.09 -15.72 20.07
CA THR A 236 -13.54 -17.02 20.51
C THR A 236 -12.71 -17.68 19.41
N LEU A 237 -12.95 -17.37 18.14
CA LEU A 237 -12.16 -17.88 17.03
C LEU A 237 -10.67 -17.52 17.19
N VAL A 238 -10.37 -16.29 17.58
CA VAL A 238 -8.99 -15.85 17.83
C VAL A 238 -8.49 -16.35 19.19
N SER A 239 -9.31 -16.25 20.24
CA SER A 239 -8.84 -16.52 21.60
C SER A 239 -8.85 -18.01 22.00
N ARG A 240 -9.59 -18.88 21.28
CA ARG A 240 -9.79 -20.30 21.63
C ARG A 240 -9.54 -21.30 20.51
N GLU A 241 -9.67 -20.91 19.25
CA GLU A 241 -9.50 -21.82 18.11
C GLU A 241 -8.20 -21.61 17.36
N LEU A 242 -7.78 -20.34 17.16
CA LEU A 242 -6.54 -20.05 16.48
C LEU A 242 -5.34 -20.53 17.32
N ASN A 243 -4.33 -21.11 16.66
CA ASN A 243 -3.09 -21.46 17.30
C ASN A 243 -2.44 -20.19 17.92
N PRO A 244 -2.07 -20.19 19.22
CA PRO A 244 -1.50 -19.00 19.87
C PRO A 244 -0.24 -18.44 19.21
N LEU A 245 0.44 -19.20 18.35
CA LEU A 245 1.60 -18.78 17.58
C LEU A 245 1.23 -18.24 16.19
N GLU A 246 -0.05 -18.27 15.81
CA GLU A 246 -0.55 -17.76 14.55
C GLU A 246 -1.33 -16.47 14.77
N PRO A 247 -0.82 -15.32 14.32
CA PRO A 247 -1.53 -14.05 14.46
C PRO A 247 -2.81 -14.00 13.62
N GLY A 248 -3.89 -13.54 14.24
CA GLY A 248 -5.17 -13.31 13.55
C GLY A 248 -5.98 -12.23 14.24
N VAL A 249 -6.77 -11.50 13.45
CA VAL A 249 -7.69 -10.46 13.92
C VAL A 249 -9.06 -10.70 13.32
N ILE A 250 -10.09 -10.61 14.15
CA ILE A 250 -11.50 -10.48 13.75
C ILE A 250 -12.08 -9.29 14.49
N SER A 251 -12.45 -8.25 13.76
CA SER A 251 -13.08 -7.07 14.32
C SER A 251 -14.41 -6.80 13.63
N ILE A 252 -15.51 -6.78 14.39
CA ILE A 252 -16.79 -6.26 13.91
C ILE A 252 -16.88 -4.79 14.32
N THR A 253 -16.89 -3.91 13.33
CA THR A 253 -16.77 -2.46 13.52
C THR A 253 -18.07 -1.71 13.26
N MET A 254 -19.03 -2.35 12.58
CA MET A 254 -20.36 -1.79 12.31
C MET A 254 -21.43 -2.79 12.72
N ALA A 255 -22.46 -2.30 13.41
CA ALA A 255 -23.61 -3.09 13.87
C ALA A 255 -24.88 -2.23 13.74
N ASN A 256 -25.65 -2.46 12.68
CA ASN A 256 -26.79 -1.64 12.32
C ASN A 256 -28.10 -2.42 12.43
N ALA A 257 -29.03 -1.93 13.24
CA ALA A 257 -30.35 -2.54 13.42
C ALA A 257 -31.37 -1.53 13.92
N GLY A 258 -32.62 -1.72 13.48
CA GLY A 258 -33.77 -0.97 14.02
C GLY A 258 -33.77 0.53 13.73
N SER A 259 -34.96 1.14 13.86
CA SER A 259 -35.17 2.60 13.71
C SER A 259 -36.10 3.17 14.80
N ALA A 260 -36.69 2.30 15.64
CA ALA A 260 -37.58 2.70 16.69
C ALA A 260 -37.38 1.84 17.96
N PHE A 261 -37.33 2.48 19.14
CA PHE A 261 -37.02 1.83 20.42
C PHE A 261 -38.04 0.76 20.88
N ASN A 262 -39.26 0.84 20.39
CA ASN A 262 -40.37 -0.05 20.77
C ASN A 262 -40.69 -1.11 19.67
N VAL A 263 -39.82 -1.27 18.70
CA VAL A 263 -39.98 -2.23 17.57
C VAL A 263 -38.73 -3.10 17.47
N ILE A 264 -38.90 -4.42 17.57
CA ILE A 264 -37.87 -5.39 17.22
C ILE A 264 -37.76 -5.40 15.69
N PRO A 265 -36.58 -5.11 15.10
CA PRO A 265 -36.41 -5.11 13.65
C PRO A 265 -36.49 -6.52 13.07
N SER A 266 -36.62 -6.63 11.74
CA SER A 266 -36.54 -7.91 11.03
C SER A 266 -35.13 -8.31 10.63
N THR A 267 -34.18 -7.37 10.66
CA THR A 267 -32.79 -7.60 10.26
C THR A 267 -31.80 -6.86 11.14
N MET A 268 -30.57 -7.39 11.22
CA MET A 268 -29.40 -6.71 11.73
C MET A 268 -28.21 -6.96 10.77
N GLU A 269 -27.51 -5.90 10.41
CA GLU A 269 -26.32 -5.98 9.59
C GLU A 269 -25.08 -5.75 10.44
N LEU A 270 -24.09 -6.64 10.30
CA LEU A 270 -22.77 -6.55 10.91
C LEU A 270 -21.73 -6.45 9.81
N GLN A 271 -20.73 -5.56 9.97
CA GLN A 271 -19.59 -5.48 9.08
C GLN A 271 -18.29 -5.39 9.88
N GLY A 272 -17.20 -5.84 9.27
CA GLY A 272 -15.92 -5.86 9.93
C GLY A 272 -14.78 -6.34 9.03
N THR A 273 -13.68 -6.78 9.66
CA THR A 273 -12.47 -7.21 8.96
C THR A 273 -11.86 -8.46 9.58
N ILE A 274 -11.20 -9.25 8.73
CA ILE A 274 -10.33 -10.38 9.11
C ILE A 274 -8.91 -10.02 8.69
N ARG A 275 -7.92 -10.36 9.53
CA ARG A 275 -6.49 -10.28 9.23
C ARG A 275 -5.79 -11.57 9.63
N SER A 276 -4.80 -11.99 8.85
CA SER A 276 -3.86 -13.06 9.19
C SER A 276 -2.56 -12.86 8.42
N LEU A 277 -1.47 -13.45 8.87
CA LEU A 277 -0.19 -13.35 8.16
C LEU A 277 -0.08 -14.33 6.96
N THR A 278 -1.12 -15.12 6.70
CA THR A 278 -1.16 -16.06 5.59
C THR A 278 -2.53 -16.08 4.91
N ILE A 279 -2.57 -16.40 3.61
CA ILE A 279 -3.81 -16.58 2.85
C ILE A 279 -4.64 -17.72 3.46
N GLU A 280 -3.98 -18.81 3.86
CA GLU A 280 -4.64 -19.95 4.51
C GLU A 280 -5.32 -19.54 5.82
N GLY A 281 -4.64 -18.72 6.64
CA GLY A 281 -5.20 -18.18 7.89
C GLY A 281 -6.48 -17.37 7.65
N VAL A 282 -6.49 -16.48 6.65
CA VAL A 282 -7.70 -15.73 6.27
C VAL A 282 -8.81 -16.68 5.82
N SER A 283 -8.52 -17.63 4.93
CA SER A 283 -9.48 -18.62 4.43
C SER A 283 -10.10 -19.45 5.56
N ASN A 284 -9.28 -19.90 6.52
CA ASN A 284 -9.74 -20.64 7.68
C ASN A 284 -10.66 -19.80 8.56
N LEU A 285 -10.29 -18.57 8.84
CA LEU A 285 -11.11 -17.64 9.62
C LEU A 285 -12.42 -17.30 8.90
N GLN A 286 -12.42 -17.06 7.59
CA GLN A 286 -13.64 -16.85 6.79
C GLN A 286 -14.60 -18.04 6.92
N LYS A 287 -14.08 -19.27 6.76
CA LYS A 287 -14.87 -20.48 6.92
C LYS A 287 -15.50 -20.57 8.31
N ARG A 288 -14.71 -20.34 9.37
CA ARG A 288 -15.18 -20.43 10.75
C ARG A 288 -16.19 -19.32 11.09
N VAL A 289 -15.97 -18.08 10.63
CA VAL A 289 -16.92 -16.99 10.78
C VAL A 289 -18.29 -17.36 10.21
N LYS A 290 -18.33 -17.98 9.02
CA LYS A 290 -19.55 -18.42 8.38
C LYS A 290 -20.25 -19.51 9.19
N GLU A 291 -19.52 -20.55 9.61
CA GLU A 291 -20.05 -21.68 10.38
C GLU A 291 -20.64 -21.21 11.73
N VAL A 292 -19.92 -20.38 12.46
CA VAL A 292 -20.35 -19.85 13.77
C VAL A 292 -21.57 -18.95 13.63
N ALA A 293 -21.54 -18.00 12.70
CA ALA A 293 -22.65 -17.07 12.50
C ALA A 293 -23.94 -17.81 12.12
N GLN A 294 -23.87 -18.78 11.22
CA GLN A 294 -25.02 -19.57 10.80
C GLN A 294 -25.54 -20.48 11.92
N SER A 295 -24.66 -21.09 12.71
CA SER A 295 -25.07 -21.95 13.84
C SER A 295 -25.78 -21.15 14.95
N ILE A 296 -25.28 -19.98 15.29
CA ILE A 296 -25.90 -19.09 16.29
C ILE A 296 -27.25 -18.58 15.78
N ALA A 297 -27.34 -18.17 14.53
CA ALA A 297 -28.60 -17.72 13.94
C ALA A 297 -29.64 -18.83 13.98
N LEU A 298 -29.31 -20.03 13.58
CA LEU A 298 -30.19 -21.20 13.64
C LEU A 298 -30.67 -21.48 15.07
N ALA A 299 -29.78 -21.48 16.05
CA ALA A 299 -30.11 -21.69 17.46
C ALA A 299 -31.09 -20.64 18.02
N ASN A 300 -31.12 -19.44 17.42
CA ASN A 300 -32.03 -18.36 17.77
C ASN A 300 -33.24 -18.21 16.82
N ARG A 301 -33.48 -19.22 15.96
CA ARG A 301 -34.56 -19.22 14.97
C ARG A 301 -34.48 -18.05 13.97
N CYS A 302 -33.26 -17.58 13.72
CA CYS A 302 -32.90 -16.61 12.70
C CYS A 302 -32.09 -17.27 11.58
N GLU A 303 -31.80 -16.53 10.53
CA GLU A 303 -30.88 -16.90 9.45
C GLU A 303 -29.71 -15.92 9.42
N ALA A 304 -28.51 -16.37 9.07
CA ALA A 304 -27.36 -15.50 8.82
C ALA A 304 -26.83 -15.73 7.40
N GLU A 305 -26.85 -14.68 6.60
CA GLU A 305 -26.16 -14.61 5.31
C GLU A 305 -24.78 -13.99 5.55
N VAL A 306 -23.73 -14.74 5.24
CA VAL A 306 -22.34 -14.31 5.45
C VAL A 306 -21.66 -14.17 4.10
N SER A 307 -21.07 -13.01 3.84
CA SER A 307 -20.30 -12.72 2.65
C SER A 307 -19.00 -12.00 3.03
N PHE A 308 -18.03 -12.04 2.11
CA PHE A 308 -16.74 -11.39 2.23
C PHE A 308 -16.58 -10.45 1.02
N PRO A 309 -17.21 -9.24 1.10
CA PRO A 309 -17.23 -8.31 -0.03
C PRO A 309 -15.87 -7.64 -0.24
N GLY A 310 -15.65 -7.11 -1.43
CA GLY A 310 -14.42 -6.40 -1.80
C GLY A 310 -13.32 -7.33 -2.26
N ASN A 311 -12.09 -6.85 -2.15
CA ASN A 311 -10.89 -7.58 -2.53
C ASN A 311 -10.17 -8.08 -1.28
N ASP A 312 -9.90 -9.38 -1.22
CA ASP A 312 -9.02 -9.96 -0.21
C ASP A 312 -7.57 -9.68 -0.63
N TYR A 313 -6.80 -8.92 0.15
CA TYR A 313 -5.39 -8.70 -0.15
C TYR A 313 -4.57 -9.88 0.35
N PRO A 314 -3.63 -10.42 -0.47
CA PRO A 314 -2.65 -11.37 0.03
C PRO A 314 -1.70 -10.71 1.05
N PRO A 315 -0.92 -11.49 1.82
CA PRO A 315 0.11 -10.91 2.66
C PRO A 315 1.22 -10.30 1.80
N THR A 316 1.73 -9.14 2.19
CA THR A 316 2.92 -8.59 1.55
C THR A 316 4.15 -9.32 2.05
N ILE A 317 4.79 -10.08 1.16
CA ILE A 317 5.95 -10.90 1.49
C ILE A 317 7.16 -10.36 0.75
N ASN A 318 8.16 -9.90 1.50
CA ASN A 318 9.42 -9.46 0.94
C ASN A 318 10.32 -10.65 0.63
N ASP A 319 10.81 -10.72 -0.60
CA ASP A 319 11.86 -11.65 -0.98
C ASP A 319 13.17 -11.30 -0.25
N ALA A 320 13.86 -12.31 0.29
CA ALA A 320 15.08 -12.12 1.06
C ALA A 320 16.17 -11.41 0.26
N GLY A 321 16.36 -11.78 -1.01
CA GLY A 321 17.35 -11.17 -1.90
C GLY A 321 17.00 -9.72 -2.23
N CYS A 322 15.74 -9.44 -2.51
CA CYS A 322 15.25 -8.08 -2.76
C CYS A 322 15.36 -7.20 -1.51
N TRP A 323 15.08 -7.74 -0.31
CA TRP A 323 15.31 -7.00 0.94
C TRP A 323 16.77 -6.67 1.16
N GLN A 324 17.69 -7.63 1.03
CA GLN A 324 19.12 -7.37 1.20
C GLN A 324 19.64 -6.33 0.19
N LEU A 325 19.14 -6.37 -1.04
CA LEU A 325 19.46 -5.40 -2.07
C LEU A 325 18.93 -4.00 -1.71
N GLY A 326 17.65 -3.87 -1.37
CA GLY A 326 17.02 -2.62 -0.95
C GLY A 326 17.69 -2.03 0.30
N LYS A 327 17.97 -2.86 1.31
CA LYS A 327 18.71 -2.50 2.52
C LYS A 327 20.11 -1.95 2.18
N SER A 328 20.84 -2.64 1.29
CA SER A 328 22.15 -2.18 0.84
C SER A 328 22.06 -0.86 0.08
N ALA A 329 21.05 -0.67 -0.77
CA ALA A 329 20.85 0.57 -1.50
C ALA A 329 20.54 1.74 -0.55
N ALA A 330 19.67 1.53 0.43
CA ALA A 330 19.32 2.53 1.42
C ALA A 330 20.50 2.87 2.35
N LYS A 331 21.30 1.88 2.76
CA LYS A 331 22.50 2.07 3.57
C LYS A 331 23.48 3.07 2.94
N GLU A 332 23.65 3.03 1.64
CA GLU A 332 24.55 3.93 0.90
C GLU A 332 24.04 5.38 0.87
N ILE A 333 22.73 5.59 1.01
CA ILE A 333 22.09 6.91 1.01
C ILE A 333 21.92 7.47 2.44
N LEU A 334 21.50 6.63 3.38
CA LEU A 334 21.07 7.05 4.72
C LEU A 334 22.13 6.81 5.81
N GLY A 335 23.09 5.91 5.59
CA GLY A 335 23.95 5.35 6.64
C GLY A 335 23.33 4.10 7.28
N GLU A 336 24.18 3.25 7.87
CA GLU A 336 23.75 1.97 8.49
C GLU A 336 22.92 2.16 9.74
N GLU A 337 23.22 3.21 10.50
CA GLU A 337 22.54 3.59 11.75
C GLU A 337 21.06 3.99 11.54
N ASN A 338 20.69 4.33 10.32
CA ASN A 338 19.35 4.75 9.95
C ASN A 338 18.52 3.63 9.29
N LEU A 339 18.98 2.38 9.43
CA LEU A 339 18.25 1.21 8.94
C LEU A 339 17.67 0.41 10.09
N ILE A 340 16.38 0.17 10.06
CA ILE A 340 15.64 -0.63 11.06
C ILE A 340 15.21 -1.93 10.43
N GLU A 341 15.72 -3.05 10.94
CA GLU A 341 15.16 -4.36 10.64
C GLU A 341 14.00 -4.62 11.59
N MET A 342 12.78 -4.66 11.04
CA MET A 342 11.58 -4.81 11.85
C MET A 342 11.52 -6.21 12.48
N PRO A 343 11.32 -6.33 13.81
CA PRO A 343 11.29 -7.65 14.46
C PRO A 343 10.04 -8.44 14.06
N ASP A 344 8.91 -7.75 13.92
CA ASP A 344 7.60 -8.36 13.70
C ASP A 344 6.92 -7.77 12.47
N PRO A 345 6.02 -8.51 11.78
CA PRO A 345 5.12 -7.98 10.78
C PRO A 345 4.05 -7.09 11.41
N ILE A 346 3.40 -6.27 10.60
CA ILE A 346 2.26 -5.46 11.03
C ILE A 346 0.95 -5.97 10.39
N MET A 347 -0.19 -5.73 11.07
CA MET A 347 -1.49 -6.24 10.62
C MET A 347 -2.20 -5.32 9.61
N GLY A 348 -1.51 -4.30 9.07
CA GLY A 348 -1.95 -3.54 7.90
C GLY A 348 -2.03 -4.42 6.65
N GLY A 349 -2.83 -4.01 5.68
CA GLY A 349 -2.87 -4.64 4.36
C GLY A 349 -2.29 -3.72 3.32
N GLU A 350 -1.82 -4.28 2.20
CA GLU A 350 -1.21 -3.53 1.10
C GLU A 350 -1.34 -4.34 -0.20
N ASP A 351 -1.87 -3.74 -1.24
CA ASP A 351 -2.15 -4.42 -2.50
C ASP A 351 -0.91 -4.60 -3.41
N PHE A 352 0.25 -4.00 -3.04
CA PHE A 352 1.56 -4.35 -3.60
C PHE A 352 1.82 -5.88 -3.53
N ALA A 353 1.21 -6.53 -2.56
CA ALA A 353 1.24 -7.98 -2.39
C ALA A 353 0.87 -8.75 -3.67
N TYR A 354 -0.04 -8.24 -4.47
CA TYR A 354 -0.40 -8.90 -5.73
C TYR A 354 0.74 -8.96 -6.75
N TYR A 355 1.67 -8.03 -6.72
CA TYR A 355 2.87 -8.11 -7.56
C TYR A 355 3.86 -9.13 -7.02
N THR A 356 4.00 -9.21 -5.68
CA THR A 356 4.94 -10.15 -5.05
C THR A 356 4.50 -11.61 -5.12
N GLU A 357 3.23 -11.88 -5.45
CA GLU A 357 2.78 -13.22 -5.82
C GLU A 357 3.39 -13.73 -7.15
N GLU A 358 3.81 -12.83 -8.04
CA GLU A 358 4.31 -13.19 -9.38
C GLU A 358 5.82 -12.98 -9.54
N VAL A 359 6.39 -11.97 -8.88
CA VAL A 359 7.81 -11.62 -9.00
C VAL A 359 8.42 -11.31 -7.64
N PRO A 360 9.69 -11.65 -7.41
CA PRO A 360 10.38 -11.24 -6.19
C PRO A 360 10.30 -9.72 -6.00
N GLY A 361 9.96 -9.28 -4.80
CA GLY A 361 9.82 -7.85 -4.52
C GLY A 361 10.17 -7.49 -3.09
N CYS A 362 10.30 -6.19 -2.85
CA CYS A 362 10.51 -5.63 -1.53
C CYS A 362 9.71 -4.34 -1.35
N PHE A 363 8.95 -4.31 -0.27
CA PHE A 363 8.23 -3.16 0.25
C PHE A 363 8.94 -2.65 1.50
N SER A 364 9.19 -1.34 1.58
CA SER A 364 9.91 -0.75 2.71
C SER A 364 9.24 0.53 3.17
N PHE A 365 9.33 0.82 4.47
CA PHE A 365 8.84 2.05 5.07
C PHE A 365 9.95 3.10 5.14
N LEU A 366 9.68 4.29 4.62
CA LEU A 366 10.53 5.46 4.75
C LEU A 366 9.99 6.36 5.86
N GLY A 367 10.78 6.61 6.88
CA GLY A 367 10.43 7.51 7.97
C GLY A 367 10.24 8.95 7.47
N VAL A 368 9.14 9.56 7.90
CA VAL A 368 8.78 10.97 7.62
C VAL A 368 8.38 11.72 8.88
N GLY A 369 8.46 11.08 10.04
CA GLY A 369 8.13 11.67 11.34
C GLY A 369 9.17 12.67 11.80
N ASN A 370 8.72 13.85 12.27
CA ASN A 370 9.57 14.88 12.84
C ASN A 370 8.79 15.70 13.88
N PRO A 371 9.07 15.52 15.20
CA PRO A 371 8.39 16.26 16.26
C PRO A 371 8.60 17.78 16.20
N ASP A 372 9.71 18.24 15.65
CA ASP A 372 10.03 19.68 15.59
C ASP A 372 9.07 20.49 14.70
N ILE A 373 8.38 19.80 13.78
CA ILE A 373 7.36 20.38 12.89
C ILE A 373 5.97 19.76 13.12
N ASP A 374 5.77 19.09 14.25
CA ASP A 374 4.52 18.43 14.62
C ASP A 374 4.07 17.35 13.60
N ALA A 375 5.03 16.71 12.89
CA ALA A 375 4.80 15.54 12.05
C ALA A 375 4.95 14.28 12.90
N ILE A 376 3.93 14.00 13.74
CA ILE A 376 3.93 12.94 14.77
C ILE A 376 2.76 11.96 14.65
N TYR A 377 1.81 12.25 13.78
CA TYR A 377 0.64 11.41 13.57
C TYR A 377 0.93 10.33 12.53
N ASP A 378 0.34 9.16 12.74
CA ASP A 378 0.45 8.08 11.77
C ASP A 378 -0.46 8.30 10.57
N VAL A 379 -0.24 7.50 9.53
CA VAL A 379 -1.10 7.46 8.34
C VAL A 379 -2.58 7.25 8.74
N HIS A 380 -3.51 7.70 7.90
CA HIS A 380 -4.97 7.72 8.11
C HIS A 380 -5.45 8.68 9.22
N HIS A 381 -4.56 9.45 9.86
CA HIS A 381 -4.96 10.46 10.83
C HIS A 381 -5.25 11.82 10.14
N PRO A 382 -6.33 12.56 10.50
CA PRO A 382 -6.65 13.86 9.87
C PRO A 382 -5.58 14.94 10.06
N MET A 383 -4.69 14.77 11.03
CA MET A 383 -3.53 15.64 11.28
C MET A 383 -2.21 15.07 10.72
N PHE A 384 -2.26 14.04 9.86
CA PHE A 384 -1.04 13.45 9.28
C PHE A 384 -0.25 14.48 8.51
N LYS A 385 1.02 14.61 8.85
CA LYS A 385 2.01 15.50 8.21
C LYS A 385 3.31 14.73 7.98
N VAL A 386 4.09 15.18 7.03
CA VAL A 386 5.40 14.58 6.72
C VAL A 386 6.50 15.64 6.74
N ASP A 387 7.70 15.22 7.14
CA ASP A 387 8.89 16.02 6.87
C ASP A 387 9.30 15.83 5.40
N GLU A 388 9.10 16.86 4.59
CA GLU A 388 9.35 16.81 3.15
C GLU A 388 10.82 16.59 2.79
N THR A 389 11.76 16.72 3.75
CA THR A 389 13.18 16.39 3.50
C THR A 389 13.36 14.91 3.13
N ALA A 390 12.43 14.03 3.55
CA ALA A 390 12.40 12.63 3.15
C ALA A 390 12.23 12.43 1.64
N LEU A 391 11.60 13.36 0.92
CA LEU A 391 11.26 13.17 -0.49
C LEU A 391 12.49 13.00 -1.39
N SER A 392 13.54 13.79 -1.16
CA SER A 392 14.80 13.62 -1.90
C SER A 392 15.56 12.35 -1.49
N LEU A 393 15.42 11.91 -0.24
CA LEU A 393 16.00 10.65 0.24
C LEU A 393 15.31 9.45 -0.40
N GLY A 394 13.97 9.42 -0.40
CA GLY A 394 13.19 8.37 -1.05
C GLY A 394 13.44 8.30 -2.56
N THR A 395 13.56 9.47 -3.21
CA THR A 395 14.00 9.56 -4.61
C THR A 395 15.37 8.89 -4.82
N ALA A 396 16.37 9.23 -4.00
CA ALA A 396 17.70 8.65 -4.10
C ALA A 396 17.71 7.14 -3.84
N ILE A 397 16.92 6.67 -2.87
CA ILE A 397 16.76 5.23 -2.57
C ILE A 397 16.14 4.50 -3.76
N HIS A 398 15.07 5.02 -4.38
CA HIS A 398 14.49 4.44 -5.60
C HIS A 398 15.53 4.32 -6.73
N VAL A 399 16.27 5.40 -7.01
CA VAL A 399 17.31 5.41 -8.05
C VAL A 399 18.38 4.36 -7.76
N ASN A 400 18.93 4.36 -6.54
CA ASN A 400 20.01 3.45 -6.18
C ASN A 400 19.55 1.98 -6.17
N THR A 401 18.34 1.71 -5.68
CA THR A 401 17.74 0.37 -5.69
C THR A 401 17.57 -0.14 -7.12
N ALA A 402 17.06 0.69 -8.03
CA ALA A 402 16.87 0.32 -9.41
C ALA A 402 18.19 -0.03 -10.10
N LEU A 403 19.22 0.79 -9.92
CA LEU A 403 20.54 0.55 -10.54
C LEU A 403 21.22 -0.70 -9.99
N LYS A 404 21.17 -0.91 -8.66
CA LYS A 404 21.70 -2.13 -8.03
C LYS A 404 20.94 -3.38 -8.46
N ALA A 405 19.62 -3.30 -8.60
CA ALA A 405 18.81 -4.43 -9.03
C ALA A 405 19.15 -4.86 -10.47
N LEU A 406 19.28 -3.90 -11.38
CA LEU A 406 19.71 -4.19 -12.75
C LEU A 406 21.14 -4.76 -12.82
N GLU A 407 22.06 -4.21 -12.01
CA GLU A 407 23.43 -4.71 -11.94
C GLU A 407 23.49 -6.16 -11.43
N ASN A 408 22.68 -6.50 -10.43
CA ASN A 408 22.61 -7.85 -9.86
C ASN A 408 21.98 -8.88 -10.82
N LEU A 409 21.17 -8.43 -11.78
CA LEU A 409 20.49 -9.27 -12.75
C LEU A 409 21.27 -9.44 -14.07
N ASN A 410 22.30 -8.60 -14.33
CA ASN A 410 23.21 -8.70 -15.47
C ASN A 410 24.40 -9.63 -15.19
#